data_ff4fb5eb5b8fc563e768a154e346199b
#
_entry.id   ff4fb5eb5b8fc563e768a154e346199b
#
_cell.length_a   1.000
_cell.length_b   1.000
_cell.length_c   1.000
_cell.angle_alpha   90.00
_cell.angle_beta   90.00
_cell.angle_gamma   90.00
#
_symmetry.space_group_name_H-M   'P 1'
#
loop_
_entity.id
_entity.type
_entity.pdbx_description
1 polymer ?
#
loop_
_entity_poly.entity_id
_entity_poly.type
_entity_poly.pdbx_seq_one_letter_code
_entity_poly.pdbx_strand_id
1 'polypeptide(L)'
;MTPEEIAKLPYRPCVGVMLVNAEGHVFVGQRRDRDQDAWQMPQGGVDPGETPREAALRELEEETGISRDLVMVEAETEGWLPYDLPHDVVPKIWKGRFRGQEQKWDLMRFLGRDDQINIATEHPEFSAWTWMGANDVAENIVPFKRDIYAKVVAGFASNL
;
A
#
# COMPACT_ATOMS: atom_id res chain seq x y z
N MET A 1 -17.98 20.81 0.50
CA MET A 1 -18.30 19.81 -0.53
C MET A 1 -19.36 18.87 0.02
N THR A 2 -20.45 18.70 -0.71
CA THR A 2 -21.57 17.87 -0.26
C THR A 2 -21.32 16.38 -0.55
N PRO A 3 -22.02 15.45 0.16
CA PRO A 3 -21.90 14.03 -0.16
C PRO A 3 -22.24 13.71 -1.62
N GLU A 4 -23.21 14.41 -2.21
CA GLU A 4 -23.58 14.23 -3.61
C GLU A 4 -22.47 14.68 -4.56
N GLU A 5 -21.77 15.76 -4.26
CA GLU A 5 -20.62 16.23 -5.03
C GLU A 5 -19.48 15.23 -4.95
N ILE A 6 -19.19 14.72 -3.75
CA ILE A 6 -18.14 13.73 -3.53
C ILE A 6 -18.42 12.44 -4.30
N ALA A 7 -19.67 11.97 -4.30
CA ALA A 7 -20.05 10.74 -5.00
C ALA A 7 -19.82 10.79 -6.51
N LYS A 8 -19.69 11.99 -7.09
CA LYS A 8 -19.43 12.17 -8.52
C LYS A 8 -17.94 12.21 -8.85
N LEU A 9 -17.08 12.28 -7.85
CA LEU A 9 -15.63 12.32 -8.08
C LEU A 9 -15.10 10.95 -8.48
N PRO A 10 -14.04 10.90 -9.30
CA PRO A 10 -13.39 9.63 -9.63
C PRO A 10 -12.55 9.11 -8.46
N TYR A 11 -12.17 7.84 -8.54
CA TYR A 11 -11.14 7.26 -7.68
C TYR A 11 -9.77 7.49 -8.28
N ARG A 12 -8.77 7.69 -7.44
CA ARG A 12 -7.37 7.81 -7.88
C ARG A 12 -6.77 6.40 -8.04
N PRO A 13 -6.25 6.04 -9.23
CA PRO A 13 -5.63 4.72 -9.42
C PRO A 13 -4.32 4.61 -8.64
N CYS A 14 -4.21 3.59 -7.82
CA CYS A 14 -3.05 3.33 -6.98
C CYS A 14 -2.71 1.85 -6.95
N VAL A 15 -1.53 1.54 -6.45
CA VAL A 15 -1.06 0.18 -6.27
C VAL A 15 -0.60 -0.01 -4.84
N GLY A 16 -0.60 -1.25 -4.38
CA GLY A 16 -0.03 -1.63 -3.11
C GLY A 16 0.77 -2.91 -3.25
N VAL A 17 1.71 -3.10 -2.33
CA VAL A 17 2.54 -4.28 -2.30
C VAL A 17 2.40 -4.95 -0.94
N MET A 18 1.96 -6.20 -0.96
CA MET A 18 2.04 -7.06 0.22
C MET A 18 3.34 -7.85 0.08
N LEU A 19 4.42 -7.30 0.66
CA LEU A 19 5.73 -7.93 0.64
C LEU A 19 5.83 -8.89 1.81
N VAL A 20 6.13 -10.16 1.53
CA VAL A 20 6.20 -11.19 2.56
C VAL A 20 7.58 -11.83 2.56
N ASN A 21 8.06 -12.19 3.76
CA ASN A 21 9.31 -12.92 3.92
C ASN A 21 9.09 -14.44 3.88
N ALA A 22 10.15 -15.20 4.11
CA ALA A 22 10.10 -16.66 4.06
C ALA A 22 9.15 -17.26 5.09
N GLU A 23 8.92 -16.60 6.22
CA GLU A 23 8.00 -17.03 7.27
C GLU A 23 6.55 -16.59 7.03
N GLY A 24 6.28 -15.88 5.94
CA GLY A 24 4.93 -15.39 5.66
C GLY A 24 4.56 -14.13 6.41
N HIS A 25 5.51 -13.45 7.03
CA HIS A 25 5.26 -12.16 7.69
C HIS A 25 5.32 -11.03 6.67
N VAL A 26 4.58 -9.96 6.95
CA VAL A 26 4.32 -8.86 6.02
C VAL A 26 5.15 -7.64 6.39
N PHE A 27 5.77 -7.02 5.40
CA PHE A 27 6.46 -5.74 5.59
C PHE A 27 5.45 -4.63 5.84
N VAL A 28 5.64 -3.89 6.93
CA VAL A 28 4.88 -2.67 7.23
C VAL A 28 5.83 -1.59 7.70
N GLY A 29 5.49 -0.33 7.38
CA GLY A 29 6.25 0.83 7.80
C GLY A 29 5.37 1.88 8.47
N GLN A 30 5.97 2.68 9.34
CA GLN A 30 5.31 3.85 9.93
C GLN A 30 5.62 5.07 9.06
N ARG A 31 4.60 5.82 8.68
CA ARG A 31 4.78 7.03 7.88
C ARG A 31 5.45 8.13 8.69
N ARG A 32 6.40 8.82 8.06
CA ARG A 32 7.13 9.93 8.67
C ARG A 32 6.27 11.16 8.93
N ASP A 33 5.24 11.36 8.11
CA ASP A 33 4.39 12.55 8.14
C ASP A 33 3.22 12.44 9.12
N ARG A 34 3.18 11.38 9.93
CA ARG A 34 2.09 11.13 10.88
C ARG A 34 2.62 10.80 12.26
N ASP A 35 1.99 11.36 13.28
CA ASP A 35 2.27 11.07 14.69
C ASP A 35 1.47 9.86 15.20
N GLN A 36 0.93 9.05 14.30
CA GLN A 36 0.12 7.89 14.65
C GLN A 36 0.95 6.62 14.59
N ASP A 37 0.65 5.69 15.47
CA ASP A 37 1.27 4.36 15.50
C ASP A 37 0.72 3.43 14.40
N ALA A 38 0.25 4.00 13.30
CA ALA A 38 -0.27 3.21 12.19
C ALA A 38 0.87 2.62 11.36
N TRP A 39 0.73 1.34 11.06
CA TRP A 39 1.66 0.59 10.23
C TRP A 39 1.01 0.31 8.89
N GLN A 40 1.67 0.68 7.80
CA GLN A 40 1.10 0.50 6.46
C GLN A 40 2.02 -0.29 5.55
N MET A 41 1.41 -1.02 4.62
CA MET A 41 2.12 -1.67 3.53
C MET A 41 2.53 -0.63 2.49
N PRO A 42 3.61 -0.89 1.70
CA PRO A 42 4.01 0.02 0.62
C PRO A 42 2.87 0.25 -0.37
N GLN A 43 2.70 1.51 -0.78
CA GLN A 43 1.66 1.87 -1.75
C GLN A 43 2.01 3.20 -2.44
N GLY A 44 1.39 3.44 -3.56
CA GLY A 44 1.55 4.71 -4.27
C GLY A 44 0.69 4.80 -5.51
N GLY A 45 0.78 5.93 -6.20
CA GLY A 45 0.01 6.18 -7.40
C GLY A 45 0.61 5.52 -8.64
N VAL A 46 -0.23 5.29 -9.64
CA VAL A 46 0.18 4.84 -10.97
C VAL A 46 0.49 6.08 -11.80
N ASP A 47 1.70 6.16 -12.34
CA ASP A 47 2.09 7.29 -13.20
C ASP A 47 1.53 7.10 -14.62
N PRO A 48 1.34 8.20 -15.38
CA PRO A 48 0.88 8.09 -16.77
C PRO A 48 1.76 7.16 -17.60
N GLY A 49 1.12 6.24 -18.33
CA GLY A 49 1.82 5.28 -19.17
C GLY A 49 2.40 4.08 -18.47
N GLU A 50 2.30 4.03 -17.15
CA GLU A 50 2.81 2.93 -16.33
C GLU A 50 1.75 1.86 -16.14
N THR A 51 2.13 0.58 -16.20
CA THR A 51 1.22 -0.50 -15.79
C THR A 51 1.15 -0.57 -14.27
N PRO A 52 0.09 -1.14 -13.69
CA PRO A 52 0.04 -1.33 -12.23
C PRO A 52 1.24 -2.11 -11.67
N ARG A 53 1.69 -3.15 -12.39
CA ARG A 53 2.86 -3.94 -11.97
C ARG A 53 4.14 -3.09 -11.94
N GLU A 54 4.36 -2.27 -12.96
CA GLU A 54 5.51 -1.36 -13.02
C GLU A 54 5.46 -0.35 -11.87
N ALA A 55 4.27 0.20 -11.59
CA ALA A 55 4.06 1.12 -10.48
C ALA A 55 4.37 0.45 -9.13
N ALA A 56 3.91 -0.77 -8.94
CA ALA A 56 4.12 -1.51 -7.70
C ALA A 56 5.61 -1.74 -7.44
N LEU A 57 6.36 -2.16 -8.45
CA LEU A 57 7.80 -2.39 -8.34
C LEU A 57 8.57 -1.09 -8.07
N ARG A 58 8.17 -0.01 -8.74
CA ARG A 58 8.77 1.31 -8.55
C ARG A 58 8.51 1.85 -7.13
N GLU A 59 7.27 1.78 -6.67
CA GLU A 59 6.91 2.26 -5.34
C GLU A 59 7.62 1.45 -4.25
N LEU A 60 7.73 0.14 -4.42
CA LEU A 60 8.45 -0.69 -3.48
C LEU A 60 9.91 -0.24 -3.36
N GLU A 61 10.58 -0.01 -4.48
CA GLU A 61 11.98 0.44 -4.47
C GLU A 61 12.12 1.85 -3.88
N GLU A 62 11.23 2.77 -4.25
CA GLU A 62 11.26 4.13 -3.71
C GLU A 62 11.06 4.17 -2.20
N GLU A 63 10.22 3.31 -1.66
CA GLU A 63 9.88 3.32 -0.23
C GLU A 63 10.78 2.45 0.63
N THR A 64 11.34 1.38 0.08
CA THR A 64 12.08 0.38 0.88
C THR A 64 13.51 0.13 0.40
N GLY A 65 13.90 0.69 -0.74
CA GLY A 65 15.21 0.41 -1.32
C GLY A 65 15.36 -0.97 -1.93
N ILE A 66 14.29 -1.76 -1.96
CA ILE A 66 14.34 -3.15 -2.47
C ILE A 66 14.17 -3.12 -3.99
N SER A 67 15.22 -3.61 -4.71
CA SER A 67 15.15 -3.71 -6.16
C SER A 67 14.29 -4.89 -6.61
N ARG A 68 13.78 -4.81 -7.84
CA ARG A 68 12.94 -5.88 -8.40
C ARG A 68 13.63 -7.24 -8.45
N ASP A 69 14.94 -7.27 -8.45
CA ASP A 69 15.70 -8.52 -8.47
C ASP A 69 15.61 -9.30 -7.17
N LEU A 70 15.18 -8.64 -6.09
CA LEU A 70 15.05 -9.22 -4.76
C LEU A 70 13.64 -9.67 -4.43
N VAL A 71 12.72 -9.63 -5.40
CA VAL A 71 11.34 -10.04 -5.18
C VAL A 71 10.83 -10.94 -6.29
N MET A 72 9.87 -11.80 -5.92
CA MET A 72 9.15 -12.62 -6.88
C MET A 72 7.65 -12.33 -6.69
N VAL A 73 6.99 -11.91 -7.77
CA VAL A 73 5.54 -11.67 -7.73
C VAL A 73 4.83 -13.02 -7.75
N GLU A 74 4.08 -13.30 -6.71
CA GLU A 74 3.37 -14.59 -6.55
C GLU A 74 1.90 -14.51 -6.88
N ALA A 75 1.27 -13.36 -6.69
CA ALA A 75 -0.16 -13.19 -6.92
C ALA A 75 -0.49 -11.70 -7.11
N GLU A 76 -1.67 -11.44 -7.66
CA GLU A 76 -2.21 -10.09 -7.77
C GLU A 76 -3.72 -10.13 -7.55
N THR A 77 -4.31 -9.00 -7.16
CA THR A 77 -5.76 -8.90 -7.04
C THR A 77 -6.39 -8.93 -8.45
N GLU A 78 -7.57 -9.55 -8.57
CA GLU A 78 -8.24 -9.70 -9.86
C GLU A 78 -8.70 -8.38 -10.47
N GLY A 79 -9.02 -7.40 -9.65
CA GLY A 79 -9.51 -6.13 -10.13
C GLY A 79 -9.10 -4.99 -9.21
N TRP A 80 -9.70 -3.85 -9.46
CA TRP A 80 -9.48 -2.66 -8.66
C TRP A 80 -10.34 -2.72 -7.40
N LEU A 81 -9.72 -2.50 -6.24
CA LEU A 81 -10.39 -2.46 -4.94
C LEU A 81 -10.56 -1.00 -4.54
N PRO A 82 -11.79 -0.49 -4.52
CA PRO A 82 -12.01 0.91 -4.14
C PRO A 82 -12.09 1.09 -2.63
N TYR A 83 -11.64 2.25 -2.14
CA TYR A 83 -12.02 2.72 -0.82
C TYR A 83 -12.29 4.22 -0.88
N ASP A 84 -13.26 4.67 -0.10
CA ASP A 84 -13.62 6.08 -0.03
C ASP A 84 -12.90 6.76 1.12
N LEU A 85 -12.41 7.98 0.89
CA LEU A 85 -11.91 8.81 1.97
C LEU A 85 -13.08 9.29 2.82
N PRO A 86 -12.87 9.53 4.13
CA PRO A 86 -13.86 10.23 4.94
C PRO A 86 -14.23 11.55 4.28
N HIS A 87 -15.50 11.93 4.31
CA HIS A 87 -16.00 13.10 3.58
C HIS A 87 -15.30 14.41 3.99
N ASP A 88 -14.92 14.53 5.25
CA ASP A 88 -14.18 15.70 5.75
C ASP A 88 -12.73 15.75 5.26
N VAL A 89 -12.18 14.61 4.82
CA VAL A 89 -10.82 14.49 4.33
C VAL A 89 -10.73 14.79 2.83
N VAL A 90 -11.79 14.48 2.06
CA VAL A 90 -11.79 14.62 0.58
C VAL A 90 -11.29 15.98 0.12
N PRO A 91 -11.80 17.14 0.63
CA PRO A 91 -11.33 18.43 0.13
C PRO A 91 -9.88 18.75 0.46
N LYS A 92 -9.30 18.05 1.43
CA LYS A 92 -7.97 18.35 1.96
C LYS A 92 -6.85 17.58 1.27
N ILE A 93 -7.20 16.53 0.51
CA ILE A 93 -6.23 15.64 -0.14
C ILE A 93 -6.39 15.74 -1.64
N TRP A 94 -5.27 15.75 -2.39
CA TRP A 94 -5.23 15.80 -3.85
C TRP A 94 -6.10 16.92 -4.43
N LYS A 95 -6.16 18.06 -3.73
CA LYS A 95 -6.93 19.26 -4.13
C LYS A 95 -8.44 18.98 -4.28
N GLY A 96 -8.98 18.00 -3.57
CA GLY A 96 -10.39 17.62 -3.64
C GLY A 96 -10.82 16.98 -4.95
N ARG A 97 -9.89 16.43 -5.73
CA ARG A 97 -10.18 15.87 -7.06
C ARG A 97 -10.70 14.44 -7.05
N PHE A 98 -10.50 13.73 -5.94
CA PHE A 98 -10.83 12.29 -5.86
C PHE A 98 -11.65 11.99 -4.63
N ARG A 99 -12.59 11.05 -4.76
CA ARG A 99 -13.39 10.58 -3.62
C ARG A 99 -12.65 9.56 -2.76
N GLY A 100 -11.58 8.98 -3.29
CA GLY A 100 -10.79 7.95 -2.64
C GLY A 100 -9.82 7.36 -3.63
N GLN A 101 -9.41 6.13 -3.37
CA GLN A 101 -8.51 5.39 -4.26
C GLN A 101 -9.19 4.12 -4.76
N GLU A 102 -8.82 3.68 -5.94
CA GLU A 102 -9.00 2.29 -6.36
C GLU A 102 -7.62 1.68 -6.44
N GLN A 103 -7.45 0.48 -5.89
CA GLN A 103 -6.14 -0.12 -5.71
C GLN A 103 -6.04 -1.49 -6.34
N LYS A 104 -4.90 -1.76 -6.97
CA LYS A 104 -4.47 -3.10 -7.32
C LYS A 104 -3.30 -3.47 -6.43
N TRP A 105 -3.31 -4.69 -5.93
CA TRP A 105 -2.30 -5.18 -5.01
C TRP A 105 -1.57 -6.38 -5.59
N ASP A 106 -0.26 -6.42 -5.37
CA ASP A 106 0.58 -7.57 -5.70
C ASP A 106 1.13 -8.18 -4.42
N LEU A 107 1.09 -9.51 -4.36
CA LEU A 107 1.83 -10.25 -3.33
C LEU A 107 3.22 -10.55 -3.88
N MET A 108 4.24 -10.06 -3.19
CA MET A 108 5.63 -10.27 -3.59
C MET A 108 6.39 -10.98 -2.48
N ARG A 109 7.13 -12.04 -2.85
CA ARG A 109 7.99 -12.77 -1.94
C ARG A 109 9.37 -12.11 -1.91
N PHE A 110 9.85 -11.72 -0.71
CA PHE A 110 11.17 -11.16 -0.55
C PHE A 110 12.20 -12.26 -0.60
N LEU A 111 13.17 -12.14 -1.52
CA LEU A 111 14.22 -13.12 -1.75
C LEU A 111 15.55 -12.70 -1.12
N GLY A 112 15.60 -11.52 -0.53
CA GLY A 112 16.81 -10.96 0.05
C GLY A 112 16.90 -11.12 1.56
N ARG A 113 17.80 -10.35 2.15
CA ARG A 113 18.02 -10.29 3.60
C ARG A 113 17.55 -8.95 4.14
N ASP A 114 17.22 -8.91 5.41
CA ASP A 114 16.75 -7.70 6.08
C ASP A 114 17.74 -6.53 5.94
N ASP A 115 19.04 -6.81 5.90
CA ASP A 115 20.05 -5.77 5.74
C ASP A 115 20.04 -5.11 4.35
N GLN A 116 19.28 -5.64 3.40
CA GLN A 116 19.10 -5.06 2.08
C GLN A 116 17.89 -4.12 2.02
N ILE A 117 17.12 -4.00 3.10
CA ILE A 117 16.01 -3.08 3.21
C ILE A 117 16.56 -1.74 3.73
N ASN A 118 16.31 -0.67 2.98
CA ASN A 118 16.76 0.67 3.36
C ASN A 118 15.64 1.68 3.13
N ILE A 119 14.95 2.06 4.19
CA ILE A 119 13.85 3.03 4.12
C ILE A 119 14.36 4.49 4.05
N ALA A 120 15.65 4.73 4.23
CA ALA A 120 16.26 6.05 4.08
C ALA A 120 16.60 6.31 2.60
N THR A 121 15.57 6.33 1.77
CA THR A 121 15.66 6.56 0.33
C THR A 121 15.69 8.06 0.02
N GLU A 122 15.78 8.44 -1.25
CA GLU A 122 15.83 9.85 -1.67
C GLU A 122 14.61 10.66 -1.19
N HIS A 123 13.42 10.03 -1.23
CA HIS A 123 12.18 10.63 -0.74
C HIS A 123 11.54 9.71 0.29
N PRO A 124 12.07 9.68 1.53
CA PRO A 124 11.64 8.66 2.49
C PRO A 124 10.20 8.84 2.94
N GLU A 125 9.44 7.77 2.87
CA GLU A 125 8.04 7.71 3.33
C GLU A 125 7.93 7.19 4.76
N PHE A 126 8.87 6.33 5.18
CA PHE A 126 8.80 5.63 6.45
C PHE A 126 9.91 6.06 7.41
N SER A 127 9.56 6.15 8.70
CA SER A 127 10.52 6.39 9.78
C SER A 127 10.99 5.09 10.44
N ALA A 128 10.21 4.02 10.32
CA ALA A 128 10.51 2.71 10.89
C ALA A 128 9.81 1.63 10.07
N TRP A 129 10.30 0.40 10.16
CA TRP A 129 9.66 -0.75 9.51
C TRP A 129 9.79 -2.00 10.37
N THR A 130 8.92 -2.97 10.13
CA THR A 130 8.99 -4.27 10.79
C THR A 130 8.28 -5.33 9.94
N TRP A 131 8.55 -6.58 10.24
CA TRP A 131 7.75 -7.70 9.73
C TRP A 131 6.60 -7.95 10.72
N MET A 132 5.38 -8.05 10.21
CA MET A 132 4.18 -8.21 11.03
C MET A 132 3.41 -9.44 10.57
N GLY A 133 2.81 -10.16 11.51
CA GLY A 133 1.92 -11.27 11.16
C GLY A 133 0.76 -10.78 10.31
N ALA A 134 0.38 -11.55 9.28
CA ALA A 134 -0.67 -11.14 8.34
C ALA A 134 -1.99 -10.83 9.05
N ASN A 135 -2.31 -11.55 10.12
CA ASN A 135 -3.56 -11.35 10.88
C ASN A 135 -3.60 -10.03 11.65
N ASP A 136 -2.45 -9.39 11.84
CA ASP A 136 -2.35 -8.15 12.62
C ASP A 136 -2.34 -6.90 11.73
N VAL A 137 -2.13 -7.04 10.43
CA VAL A 137 -1.91 -5.92 9.53
C VAL A 137 -3.12 -4.98 9.47
N ALA A 138 -4.33 -5.52 9.31
CA ALA A 138 -5.54 -4.71 9.21
C ALA A 138 -5.86 -3.95 10.50
N GLU A 139 -5.49 -4.49 11.65
CA GLU A 139 -5.73 -3.87 12.94
C GLU A 139 -4.80 -2.69 13.23
N ASN A 140 -3.65 -2.66 12.58
CA ASN A 140 -2.60 -1.67 12.84
C ASN A 140 -2.51 -0.55 11.83
N ILE A 141 -3.43 -0.48 10.87
CA ILE A 141 -3.53 0.61 9.90
C ILE A 141 -4.57 1.64 10.36
N VAL A 142 -4.53 2.84 9.78
CA VAL A 142 -5.57 3.85 10.03
C VAL A 142 -6.96 3.28 9.77
N PRO A 143 -7.97 3.65 10.58
CA PRO A 143 -9.28 2.97 10.53
C PRO A 143 -9.97 2.92 9.17
N PHE A 144 -9.89 3.98 8.37
CA PHE A 144 -10.58 4.00 7.08
C PHE A 144 -9.96 3.10 6.01
N LYS A 145 -8.78 2.51 6.29
CA LYS A 145 -8.12 1.54 5.39
C LYS A 145 -8.25 0.09 5.87
N ARG A 146 -8.86 -0.15 7.03
CA ARG A 146 -8.96 -1.50 7.60
C ARG A 146 -9.67 -2.49 6.69
N ASP A 147 -10.79 -2.06 6.10
CA ASP A 147 -11.59 -2.95 5.25
C ASP A 147 -10.82 -3.39 4.01
N ILE A 148 -10.11 -2.47 3.35
CA ILE A 148 -9.34 -2.84 2.17
C ILE A 148 -8.15 -3.72 2.53
N TYR A 149 -7.48 -3.45 3.65
CA TYR A 149 -6.39 -4.30 4.11
C TYR A 149 -6.87 -5.71 4.45
N ALA A 150 -8.03 -5.84 5.09
CA ALA A 150 -8.62 -7.13 5.39
C ALA A 150 -8.92 -7.93 4.11
N LYS A 151 -9.44 -7.26 3.08
CA LYS A 151 -9.70 -7.90 1.78
C LYS A 151 -8.42 -8.36 1.10
N VAL A 152 -7.38 -7.54 1.14
CA VAL A 152 -6.08 -7.89 0.55
C VAL A 152 -5.47 -9.11 1.24
N VAL A 153 -5.43 -9.09 2.56
CA VAL A 153 -4.88 -10.21 3.34
C VAL A 153 -5.67 -11.48 3.09
N ALA A 154 -7.01 -11.41 3.08
CA ALA A 154 -7.85 -12.57 2.82
C ALA A 154 -7.64 -13.12 1.40
N GLY A 155 -7.48 -12.23 0.41
CA GLY A 155 -7.27 -12.63 -0.97
C GLY A 155 -5.95 -13.34 -1.21
N PHE A 156 -4.94 -13.05 -0.40
CA PHE A 156 -3.61 -13.66 -0.53
C PHE A 156 -3.32 -14.73 0.52
N ALA A 157 -4.31 -15.10 1.33
CA ALA A 157 -4.11 -16.03 2.45
C ALA A 157 -3.53 -17.37 2.03
N SER A 158 -3.88 -17.88 0.84
CA SER A 158 -3.37 -19.17 0.35
C SER A 158 -1.88 -19.14 0.00
N ASN A 159 -1.29 -17.96 -0.13
CA ASN A 159 0.14 -17.80 -0.46
C ASN A 159 1.02 -17.60 0.78
N LEU A 160 0.40 -17.49 1.95
CA LEU A 160 1.12 -17.18 3.20
C LEU A 160 1.55 -18.44 3.95
#